data_17be233329630646d5721f2c2d329bea
#
_entry.id   17be233329630646d5721f2c2d329bea
#
_cell.length_a   1.000
_cell.length_b   1.000
_cell.length_c   1.000
_cell.angle_alpha   90.00
_cell.angle_beta   90.00
_cell.angle_gamma   90.00
#
_symmetry.space_group_name_H-M   'P 1'
#
loop_
_entity.id
_entity.type
_entity.pdbx_description
1 polymer ?
#
loop_
_entity_poly.entity_id
_entity_poly.type
_entity_poly.pdbx_seq_one_letter_code
_entity_poly.pdbx_strand_id
1 'polypeptide(L)'
;MYKRQAVQKAKGERGVPLTTNVPYGYVKDLENPCRWVVDPVAADVVKRIFDLCMKGRGPMQIANQLKADKVLTPSAYRALQGIKTPNKKPEDPCDWHSSTVVAILERREYTGCTVNFKTYTNSIWDKKQRDNPLEKQAIFPNTHEAIIEEAVFEKVQQVRQQRHRNTRTGRSSIFSGLVYCADCGEKLYY
;
A
#
# COMPACT_ATOMS: atom_id res chain seq x y z
N MET A 1 18.52 16.86 -19.97
CA MET A 1 17.97 15.78 -19.10
C MET A 1 17.80 16.22 -17.64
N TYR A 2 18.71 16.99 -17.08
CA TYR A 2 18.65 17.51 -15.69
C TYR A 2 17.45 18.41 -15.35
N LYS A 3 16.92 19.19 -16.29
CA LYS A 3 15.78 20.11 -16.06
C LYS A 3 14.52 19.38 -15.58
N ARG A 4 14.20 18.19 -16.11
CA ARG A 4 13.00 17.42 -15.69
C ARG A 4 13.14 16.89 -14.27
N GLN A 5 14.32 16.43 -13.89
CA GLN A 5 14.59 15.91 -12.55
C GLN A 5 14.52 17.03 -11.50
N ALA A 6 15.09 18.19 -11.80
CA ALA A 6 15.02 19.36 -10.91
C ALA A 6 13.57 19.81 -10.70
N VAL A 7 12.76 19.85 -11.75
CA VAL A 7 11.33 20.20 -11.65
C VAL A 7 10.56 19.17 -10.84
N GLN A 8 10.80 17.87 -11.05
CA GLN A 8 10.16 16.82 -10.24
C GLN A 8 10.57 16.90 -8.79
N LYS A 9 11.85 17.11 -8.50
CA LYS A 9 12.35 17.30 -7.14
C LYS A 9 11.68 18.48 -6.47
N ALA A 10 11.66 19.66 -7.10
CA ALA A 10 11.01 20.85 -6.58
C ALA A 10 9.50 20.66 -6.34
N LYS A 11 8.79 19.94 -7.24
CA LYS A 11 7.38 19.57 -7.02
C LYS A 11 7.22 18.65 -5.81
N GLY A 12 8.05 17.63 -5.71
CA GLY A 12 8.00 16.67 -4.61
C GLY A 12 8.30 17.32 -3.25
N GLU A 13 9.23 18.26 -3.19
CA GLU A 13 9.57 19.03 -1.99
C GLU A 13 8.46 20.00 -1.56
N ARG A 14 7.56 20.38 -2.47
CA ARG A 14 6.37 21.20 -2.20
C ARG A 14 5.13 20.39 -1.83
N GLY A 15 5.23 19.09 -1.67
CA GLY A 15 4.12 18.21 -1.33
C GLY A 15 3.18 17.86 -2.48
N VAL A 16 3.51 18.25 -3.71
CA VAL A 16 2.73 17.84 -4.88
C VAL A 16 2.97 16.35 -5.14
N PRO A 17 1.90 15.52 -5.26
CA PRO A 17 2.06 14.10 -5.54
C PRO A 17 2.84 13.86 -6.84
N LEU A 18 3.92 13.10 -6.76
CA LEU A 18 4.74 12.74 -7.92
C LEU A 18 4.19 11.53 -8.68
N THR A 19 3.22 10.84 -8.12
CA THR A 19 2.63 9.65 -8.71
C THR A 19 1.68 10.02 -9.84
N THR A 20 1.85 9.37 -10.99
CA THR A 20 0.95 9.53 -12.13
C THR A 20 -0.42 8.90 -11.87
N ASN A 21 -0.42 7.77 -11.15
CA ASN A 21 -1.62 7.00 -10.83
C ASN A 21 -2.02 7.23 -9.37
N VAL A 22 -3.27 7.58 -9.16
CA VAL A 22 -3.86 7.74 -7.83
C VAL A 22 -4.00 6.36 -7.17
N PRO A 23 -3.80 6.22 -5.85
CA PRO A 23 -4.08 4.98 -5.13
C PRO A 23 -5.53 4.52 -5.32
N TYR A 24 -5.77 3.20 -5.25
CA TYR A 24 -7.13 2.66 -5.24
C TYR A 24 -7.89 3.20 -4.02
N GLY A 25 -9.12 3.63 -4.19
CA GLY A 25 -9.88 4.36 -3.16
C GLY A 25 -9.93 5.87 -3.37
N TYR A 26 -9.11 6.39 -4.28
CA TYR A 26 -9.11 7.80 -4.65
C TYR A 26 -9.24 7.99 -6.16
N VAL A 27 -9.75 9.13 -6.55
CA VAL A 27 -9.79 9.65 -7.92
C VAL A 27 -9.14 11.02 -7.98
N LYS A 28 -8.69 11.43 -9.16
CA LYS A 28 -8.20 12.80 -9.36
C LYS A 28 -9.37 13.77 -9.34
N ASP A 29 -9.18 14.90 -8.68
CA ASP A 29 -10.11 16.01 -8.78
C ASP A 29 -10.14 16.54 -10.24
N LEU A 30 -11.33 16.87 -10.71
CA LEU A 30 -11.54 17.39 -12.07
C LEU A 30 -10.95 18.78 -12.24
N GLU A 31 -11.00 19.63 -11.19
CA GLU A 31 -10.48 20.99 -11.22
C GLU A 31 -8.98 21.04 -10.94
N ASN A 32 -8.50 20.17 -10.05
CA ASN A 32 -7.09 20.11 -9.68
C ASN A 32 -6.53 18.68 -9.72
N PRO A 33 -5.89 18.25 -10.83
CA PRO A 33 -5.37 16.88 -10.96
C PRO A 33 -4.30 16.48 -9.93
N CYS A 34 -3.76 17.45 -9.17
CA CYS A 34 -2.82 17.19 -8.07
C CYS A 34 -3.53 16.88 -6.75
N ARG A 35 -4.85 17.11 -6.66
CA ARG A 35 -5.67 16.79 -5.50
C ARG A 35 -6.37 15.45 -5.70
N TRP A 36 -6.44 14.66 -4.63
CA TRP A 36 -7.14 13.40 -4.63
C TRP A 36 -8.46 13.54 -3.87
N VAL A 37 -9.50 12.96 -4.44
CA VAL A 37 -10.86 12.91 -3.86
C VAL A 37 -11.19 11.45 -3.58
N VAL A 38 -11.88 11.18 -2.48
CA VAL A 38 -12.29 9.82 -2.09
C VAL A 38 -13.33 9.30 -3.07
N ASP A 39 -13.09 8.10 -3.59
CA ASP A 39 -14.08 7.31 -4.32
C ASP A 39 -14.81 6.40 -3.32
N PRO A 40 -16.07 6.65 -2.97
CA PRO A 40 -16.73 5.95 -1.89
C PRO A 40 -16.79 4.44 -2.09
N VAL A 41 -17.01 3.96 -3.32
CA VAL A 41 -17.10 2.52 -3.62
C VAL A 41 -15.76 1.83 -3.41
N ALA A 42 -14.69 2.41 -3.93
CA ALA A 42 -13.35 1.85 -3.79
C ALA A 42 -12.80 2.04 -2.35
N ALA A 43 -13.16 3.14 -1.69
CA ALA A 43 -12.77 3.41 -0.30
C ALA A 43 -13.38 2.40 0.68
N ASP A 44 -14.62 1.97 0.47
CA ASP A 44 -15.26 0.94 1.31
C ASP A 44 -14.53 -0.41 1.19
N VAL A 45 -14.04 -0.76 0.02
CA VAL A 45 -13.18 -1.95 -0.14
C VAL A 45 -11.88 -1.81 0.61
N VAL A 46 -11.24 -0.62 0.57
CA VAL A 46 -10.00 -0.35 1.33
C VAL A 46 -10.28 -0.48 2.83
N LYS A 47 -11.32 0.16 3.37
CA LYS A 47 -11.72 0.05 4.79
C LYS A 47 -11.93 -1.41 5.19
N ARG A 48 -12.63 -2.16 4.35
CA ARG A 48 -12.88 -3.59 4.58
C ARG A 48 -11.58 -4.42 4.65
N ILE A 49 -10.59 -4.13 3.80
CA ILE A 49 -9.28 -4.80 3.83
C ILE A 49 -8.58 -4.53 5.17
N PHE A 50 -8.59 -3.29 5.65
CA PHE A 50 -8.00 -2.93 6.94
C PHE A 50 -8.73 -3.60 8.10
N ASP A 51 -10.07 -3.64 8.11
CA ASP A 51 -10.88 -4.33 9.12
C ASP A 51 -10.59 -5.83 9.18
N LEU A 52 -10.50 -6.49 8.03
CA LEU A 52 -10.17 -7.92 7.97
C LEU A 52 -8.76 -8.19 8.51
N CYS A 53 -7.80 -7.29 8.24
CA CYS A 53 -6.46 -7.38 8.79
C CYS A 53 -6.46 -7.21 10.32
N MET A 54 -7.21 -6.24 10.84
CA MET A 54 -7.41 -6.03 12.29
C MET A 54 -8.04 -7.25 12.98
N LYS A 55 -8.92 -7.97 12.30
CA LYS A 55 -9.50 -9.26 12.75
C LYS A 55 -8.51 -10.44 12.63
N GLY A 56 -7.23 -10.18 12.34
CA GLY A 56 -6.17 -11.17 12.28
C GLY A 56 -6.12 -11.98 10.98
N ARG A 57 -6.86 -11.61 9.93
CA ARG A 57 -6.80 -12.30 8.64
C ARG A 57 -5.53 -11.91 7.88
N GLY A 58 -4.89 -12.89 7.20
CA GLY A 58 -3.74 -12.67 6.39
C GLY A 58 -4.03 -12.16 4.99
N PRO A 59 -3.03 -11.56 4.31
CA PRO A 59 -3.21 -11.04 2.97
C PRO A 59 -3.82 -12.05 1.98
N MET A 60 -3.42 -13.34 2.06
CA MET A 60 -3.98 -14.39 1.22
C MET A 60 -5.44 -14.70 1.60
N GLN A 61 -5.76 -14.75 2.90
CA GLN A 61 -7.12 -14.98 3.37
C GLN A 61 -8.06 -13.83 2.98
N ILE A 62 -7.55 -12.58 3.08
CA ILE A 62 -8.28 -11.38 2.65
C ILE A 62 -8.53 -11.44 1.13
N ALA A 63 -7.50 -11.77 0.33
CA ALA A 63 -7.63 -11.90 -1.11
C ALA A 63 -8.68 -12.95 -1.50
N ASN A 64 -8.63 -14.14 -0.89
CA ASN A 64 -9.58 -15.21 -1.12
C ASN A 64 -11.02 -14.80 -0.73
N GLN A 65 -11.18 -14.06 0.37
CA GLN A 65 -12.47 -13.54 0.80
C GLN A 65 -13.04 -12.55 -0.22
N LEU A 66 -12.23 -11.58 -0.67
CA LEU A 66 -12.64 -10.59 -1.67
C LEU A 66 -12.99 -11.26 -3.01
N LYS A 67 -12.25 -12.29 -3.40
CA LYS A 67 -12.53 -13.10 -4.60
C LYS A 67 -13.86 -13.85 -4.46
N ALA A 68 -14.11 -14.51 -3.32
CA ALA A 68 -15.37 -15.21 -3.05
C ALA A 68 -16.57 -14.27 -3.07
N ASP A 69 -16.41 -13.04 -2.57
CA ASP A 69 -17.43 -12.00 -2.55
C ASP A 69 -17.55 -11.25 -3.90
N LYS A 70 -16.82 -11.70 -4.94
CA LYS A 70 -16.82 -11.13 -6.30
C LYS A 70 -16.52 -9.62 -6.34
N VAL A 71 -15.67 -9.14 -5.44
CA VAL A 71 -15.22 -7.77 -5.42
C VAL A 71 -14.22 -7.55 -6.57
N LEU A 72 -14.41 -6.49 -7.36
CA LEU A 72 -13.51 -6.17 -8.46
C LEU A 72 -12.11 -5.78 -7.96
N THR A 73 -11.09 -6.29 -8.64
CA THR A 73 -9.71 -5.86 -8.39
C THR A 73 -9.50 -4.38 -8.75
N PRO A 74 -8.51 -3.69 -8.17
CA PRO A 74 -8.21 -2.30 -8.51
C PRO A 74 -7.99 -2.05 -10.01
N SER A 75 -7.39 -3.00 -10.73
CA SER A 75 -7.18 -2.91 -12.18
C SER A 75 -8.48 -3.06 -12.97
N ALA A 76 -9.34 -4.00 -12.58
CA ALA A 76 -10.64 -4.21 -13.21
C ALA A 76 -11.57 -3.01 -12.97
N TYR A 77 -11.58 -2.49 -11.73
CA TYR A 77 -12.36 -1.32 -11.36
C TYR A 77 -11.97 -0.08 -12.18
N ARG A 78 -10.66 0.18 -12.33
CA ARG A 78 -10.17 1.27 -13.18
C ARG A 78 -10.53 1.09 -14.65
N ALA A 79 -10.49 -0.15 -15.15
CA ALA A 79 -10.89 -0.44 -16.52
C ALA A 79 -12.37 -0.13 -16.77
N LEU A 80 -13.25 -0.34 -15.78
CA LEU A 80 -14.68 0.07 -15.85
C LEU A 80 -14.82 1.60 -15.90
N GLN A 81 -13.95 2.33 -15.21
CA GLN A 81 -13.93 3.80 -15.26
C GLN A 81 -13.30 4.36 -16.56
N GLY A 82 -12.93 3.49 -17.51
CA GLY A 82 -12.29 3.89 -18.76
C GLY A 82 -10.82 4.32 -18.62
N ILE A 83 -10.21 4.13 -17.45
CA ILE A 83 -8.82 4.48 -17.19
C ILE A 83 -7.92 3.39 -17.80
N LYS A 84 -7.09 3.77 -18.77
CA LYS A 84 -6.12 2.85 -19.38
C LYS A 84 -5.08 2.43 -18.35
N THR A 85 -4.97 1.12 -18.12
CA THR A 85 -3.90 0.53 -17.31
C THR A 85 -2.87 -0.15 -18.22
N PRO A 86 -1.56 -0.07 -17.93
CA PRO A 86 -0.52 -0.70 -18.75
C PRO A 86 -0.56 -2.24 -18.68
N ASN A 87 -1.20 -2.78 -17.66
CA ASN A 87 -1.31 -4.22 -17.44
C ASN A 87 -2.39 -4.84 -18.34
N LYS A 88 -2.15 -6.08 -18.80
CA LYS A 88 -3.18 -6.87 -19.47
C LYS A 88 -4.40 -6.98 -18.58
N LYS A 89 -5.60 -6.94 -19.18
CA LYS A 89 -6.84 -7.21 -18.42
C LYS A 89 -6.74 -8.62 -17.85
N PRO A 90 -6.96 -8.81 -16.55
CA PRO A 90 -7.02 -10.16 -15.97
C PRO A 90 -8.20 -10.92 -16.60
N GLU A 91 -8.05 -12.23 -16.77
CA GLU A 91 -9.12 -13.12 -17.25
C GLU A 91 -10.30 -13.11 -16.27
N ASP A 92 -10.00 -13.15 -14.97
CA ASP A 92 -10.99 -12.98 -13.90
C ASP A 92 -10.85 -11.58 -13.28
N PRO A 93 -11.86 -10.70 -13.41
CA PRO A 93 -11.81 -9.35 -12.85
C PRO A 93 -11.81 -9.33 -11.32
N CYS A 94 -12.15 -10.43 -10.66
CA CYS A 94 -12.20 -10.57 -9.20
C CYS A 94 -11.01 -11.36 -8.64
N ASP A 95 -9.97 -11.66 -9.44
CA ASP A 95 -8.81 -12.44 -9.00
C ASP A 95 -7.85 -11.60 -8.16
N TRP A 96 -8.17 -11.47 -6.88
CA TRP A 96 -7.33 -10.77 -5.92
C TRP A 96 -6.09 -11.57 -5.56
N HIS A 97 -4.93 -10.94 -5.68
CA HIS A 97 -3.66 -11.48 -5.22
C HIS A 97 -3.26 -10.93 -3.84
N SER A 98 -2.60 -11.75 -3.05
CA SER A 98 -2.07 -11.34 -1.74
C SER A 98 -1.13 -10.14 -1.82
N SER A 99 -0.34 -10.04 -2.90
CA SER A 99 0.55 -8.91 -3.15
C SER A 99 -0.21 -7.58 -3.31
N THR A 100 -1.40 -7.60 -3.94
CA THR A 100 -2.24 -6.41 -4.08
C THR A 100 -2.78 -5.97 -2.71
N VAL A 101 -3.19 -6.92 -1.88
CA VAL A 101 -3.64 -6.65 -0.50
C VAL A 101 -2.51 -6.07 0.34
N VAL A 102 -1.30 -6.66 0.25
CA VAL A 102 -0.10 -6.15 0.94
C VAL A 102 0.20 -4.71 0.51
N ALA A 103 0.21 -4.45 -0.80
CA ALA A 103 0.47 -3.11 -1.33
C ALA A 103 -0.57 -2.07 -0.86
N ILE A 104 -1.82 -2.47 -0.64
CA ILE A 104 -2.86 -1.60 -0.06
C ILE A 104 -2.57 -1.35 1.43
N LEU A 105 -2.31 -2.39 2.22
CA LEU A 105 -2.05 -2.28 3.65
C LEU A 105 -0.78 -1.48 4.00
N GLU A 106 0.21 -1.42 3.10
CA GLU A 106 1.47 -0.67 3.28
C GLU A 106 1.37 0.81 2.88
N ARG A 107 0.29 1.19 2.24
CA ARG A 107 0.14 2.55 1.71
C ARG A 107 -0.25 3.54 2.79
N ARG A 108 0.71 4.32 3.26
CA ARG A 108 0.47 5.38 4.25
C ARG A 108 -0.42 6.51 3.69
N GLU A 109 -0.51 6.67 2.37
CA GLU A 109 -1.36 7.69 1.76
C GLU A 109 -2.84 7.56 2.12
N TYR A 110 -3.30 6.41 2.58
CA TYR A 110 -4.67 6.25 3.07
C TYR A 110 -4.97 7.04 4.36
N THR A 111 -3.94 7.50 5.07
CA THR A 111 -4.09 8.39 6.24
C THR A 111 -4.19 9.87 5.86
N GLY A 112 -4.38 10.20 4.58
CA GLY A 112 -4.52 11.58 4.11
C GLY A 112 -3.19 12.30 3.87
N CYS A 113 -2.07 11.60 3.87
CA CYS A 113 -0.75 12.16 3.63
C CYS A 113 -0.25 11.86 2.21
N THR A 114 0.54 12.77 1.65
CA THR A 114 1.31 12.50 0.43
C THR A 114 2.71 12.05 0.80
N VAL A 115 3.14 10.92 0.26
CA VAL A 115 4.50 10.40 0.45
C VAL A 115 5.26 10.46 -0.88
N ASN A 116 6.26 11.31 -0.95
CA ASN A 116 7.13 11.48 -2.11
C ASN A 116 8.50 10.84 -1.87
N PHE A 117 9.23 10.59 -2.94
CA PHE A 117 10.59 10.01 -2.91
C PHE A 117 10.69 8.64 -2.23
N LYS A 118 9.67 7.80 -2.38
CA LYS A 118 9.69 6.42 -1.86
C LYS A 118 10.82 5.58 -2.43
N THR A 119 11.17 5.83 -3.69
CA THR A 119 12.19 5.07 -4.41
C THR A 119 13.18 6.02 -5.07
N TYR A 120 14.40 5.52 -5.29
CA TYR A 120 15.45 6.22 -6.02
C TYR A 120 16.18 5.29 -6.97
N THR A 121 16.87 5.88 -7.94
CA THR A 121 17.82 5.21 -8.83
C THR A 121 19.19 5.84 -8.67
N ASN A 122 20.24 5.03 -8.56
CA ASN A 122 21.60 5.54 -8.29
C ASN A 122 22.15 6.39 -9.45
N SER A 123 21.84 6.00 -10.68
CA SER A 123 22.33 6.71 -11.87
C SER A 123 21.39 6.50 -13.05
N ILE A 124 21.61 7.27 -14.12
CA ILE A 124 20.89 7.13 -15.40
C ILE A 124 21.13 5.75 -16.05
N TRP A 125 22.29 5.17 -15.78
CA TRP A 125 22.72 3.86 -16.30
C TRP A 125 22.21 2.69 -15.48
N ASP A 126 22.01 2.90 -14.16
CA ASP A 126 21.45 1.91 -13.24
C ASP A 126 19.94 2.09 -13.13
N LYS A 127 19.19 1.39 -13.98
CA LYS A 127 17.72 1.45 -14.02
C LYS A 127 17.05 0.75 -12.84
N LYS A 128 17.82 0.13 -11.94
CA LYS A 128 17.27 -0.58 -10.77
C LYS A 128 16.73 0.44 -9.76
N GLN A 129 15.43 0.40 -9.54
CA GLN A 129 14.78 1.13 -8.46
C GLN A 129 15.11 0.49 -7.11
N ARG A 130 15.42 1.31 -6.13
CA ARG A 130 15.67 0.93 -4.73
C ARG A 130 14.76 1.74 -3.83
N ASP A 131 14.34 1.13 -2.73
CA ASP A 131 13.52 1.82 -1.75
C ASP A 131 14.37 2.85 -0.97
N ASN A 132 13.78 4.02 -0.75
CA ASN A 132 14.38 5.05 0.08
C ASN A 132 14.06 4.77 1.56
N PRO A 133 15.05 4.88 2.45
CA PRO A 133 14.78 4.89 3.88
C PRO A 133 13.73 5.94 4.25
N LEU A 134 12.94 5.69 5.29
CA LEU A 134 11.87 6.58 5.73
C LEU A 134 12.36 8.03 5.97
N GLU A 135 13.58 8.19 6.47
CA GLU A 135 14.22 9.49 6.71
C GLU A 135 14.43 10.34 5.44
N LYS A 136 14.54 9.69 4.28
CA LYS A 136 14.73 10.34 2.98
C LYS A 136 13.44 10.51 2.19
N GLN A 137 12.34 9.98 2.71
CA GLN A 137 11.01 10.17 2.14
C GLN A 137 10.43 11.50 2.62
N ALA A 138 9.79 12.24 1.73
CA ALA A 138 9.09 13.46 2.10
C ALA A 138 7.62 13.15 2.34
N ILE A 139 7.16 13.30 3.59
CA ILE A 139 5.80 13.02 4.02
C ILE A 139 5.11 14.34 4.33
N PHE A 140 4.00 14.61 3.65
CA PHE A 140 3.18 15.80 3.82
C PHE A 140 1.82 15.39 4.36
N PRO A 141 1.48 15.78 5.60
CA PRO A 141 0.19 15.43 6.19
C PRO A 141 -0.94 16.30 5.61
N ASN A 142 -2.17 15.81 5.74
CA ASN A 142 -3.40 16.55 5.41
C ASN A 142 -3.46 17.11 3.98
N THR A 143 -2.95 16.36 3.01
CA THR A 143 -2.99 16.77 1.59
C THR A 143 -4.30 16.37 0.90
N HIS A 144 -5.00 15.40 1.43
CA HIS A 144 -6.29 14.90 0.94
C HIS A 144 -7.07 14.25 2.09
N GLU A 145 -8.33 13.94 1.86
CA GLU A 145 -9.18 13.28 2.84
C GLU A 145 -8.68 11.87 3.17
N ALA A 146 -8.59 11.54 4.46
CA ALA A 146 -8.16 10.23 4.92
C ALA A 146 -9.28 9.19 4.75
N ILE A 147 -8.97 8.01 4.20
CA ILE A 147 -9.86 6.85 4.17
C ILE A 147 -9.73 6.06 5.47
N ILE A 148 -8.52 6.00 6.02
CA ILE A 148 -8.17 5.23 7.22
C ILE A 148 -7.55 6.20 8.23
N GLU A 149 -7.98 6.10 9.48
CA GLU A 149 -7.37 6.84 10.60
C GLU A 149 -5.92 6.38 10.84
N GLU A 150 -5.04 7.31 11.20
CA GLU A 150 -3.62 7.00 11.42
C GLU A 150 -3.42 5.95 12.52
N ALA A 151 -4.21 6.01 13.61
CA ALA A 151 -4.18 5.02 14.68
C ALA A 151 -4.51 3.61 14.19
N VAL A 152 -5.48 3.47 13.28
CA VAL A 152 -5.85 2.17 12.68
C VAL A 152 -4.74 1.69 11.76
N PHE A 153 -4.15 2.59 10.96
CA PHE A 153 -3.04 2.25 10.09
C PHE A 153 -1.84 1.71 10.88
N GLU A 154 -1.42 2.41 11.92
CA GLU A 154 -0.29 1.99 12.76
C GLU A 154 -0.54 0.65 13.46
N LYS A 155 -1.75 0.46 14.00
CA LYS A 155 -2.14 -0.81 14.62
C LYS A 155 -2.10 -1.97 13.62
N VAL A 156 -2.54 -1.74 12.38
CA VAL A 156 -2.44 -2.75 11.32
C VAL A 156 -0.97 -3.08 11.02
N GLN A 157 -0.06 -2.09 10.97
CA GLN A 157 1.37 -2.38 10.78
C GLN A 157 1.93 -3.22 11.94
N GLN A 158 1.58 -2.92 13.19
CA GLN A 158 1.99 -3.72 14.36
C GLN A 158 1.48 -5.17 14.27
N VAL A 159 0.20 -5.37 13.95
CA VAL A 159 -0.39 -6.72 13.78
C VAL A 159 0.34 -7.49 12.68
N ARG A 160 0.69 -6.82 11.58
CA ARG A 160 1.42 -7.45 10.46
C ARG A 160 2.85 -7.85 10.84
N GLN A 161 3.55 -7.03 11.62
CA GLN A 161 4.92 -7.31 12.10
C GLN A 161 4.93 -8.46 13.11
N GLN A 162 3.94 -8.53 13.98
CA GLN A 162 3.81 -9.59 14.98
C GLN A 162 3.34 -10.92 14.39
N ARG A 163 2.88 -10.91 13.14
CA ARG A 163 2.28 -12.09 12.53
C ARG A 163 3.31 -13.18 12.30
N HIS A 164 3.02 -14.34 12.88
CA HIS A 164 3.80 -15.55 12.72
C HIS A 164 3.27 -16.40 11.55
N ARG A 165 4.19 -16.99 10.76
CA ARG A 165 3.82 -18.00 9.77
C ARG A 165 3.59 -19.34 10.49
N ASN A 166 2.44 -19.97 10.28
CA ASN A 166 2.26 -21.33 10.75
C ASN A 166 3.34 -22.23 10.13
N THR A 167 3.99 -23.04 10.95
CA THR A 167 4.95 -24.04 10.49
C THR A 167 4.22 -25.07 9.62
N ARG A 168 4.96 -25.75 8.72
CA ARG A 168 4.40 -26.81 7.85
C ARG A 168 3.71 -27.92 8.63
N THR A 169 4.08 -28.13 9.88
CA THR A 169 3.53 -29.14 10.79
C THR A 169 2.26 -28.70 11.52
N GLY A 170 1.81 -27.44 11.36
CA GLY A 170 0.66 -26.87 12.06
C GLY A 170 0.85 -26.72 13.59
N ARG A 171 2.00 -27.11 14.11
CA ARG A 171 2.34 -26.97 15.54
C ARG A 171 2.95 -25.60 15.74
N SER A 172 2.26 -24.72 16.43
CA SER A 172 2.83 -23.46 16.92
C SER A 172 3.13 -23.60 18.41
N SER A 173 4.37 -23.31 18.82
CA SER A 173 4.70 -23.17 20.23
C SER A 173 3.99 -21.95 20.80
N ILE A 174 3.64 -22.00 22.10
CA ILE A 174 3.07 -20.86 22.83
C ILE A 174 4.02 -19.63 22.74
N PHE A 175 5.32 -19.89 22.63
CA PHE A 175 6.36 -18.86 22.51
C PHE A 175 6.65 -18.44 21.05
N SER A 176 5.95 -19.03 20.10
CA SER A 176 6.19 -18.76 18.67
C SER A 176 5.90 -17.30 18.34
N GLY A 177 6.95 -16.60 17.95
CA GLY A 177 6.89 -15.17 17.62
C GLY A 177 7.05 -14.21 18.80
N LEU A 178 7.26 -14.71 20.03
CA LEU A 178 7.48 -13.92 21.24
C LEU A 178 8.94 -13.92 21.70
N VAL A 179 9.78 -14.79 21.13
CA VAL A 179 11.19 -14.94 21.56
C VAL A 179 12.08 -14.13 20.62
N TYR A 180 12.92 -13.30 21.21
CA TYR A 180 13.90 -12.46 20.52
C TYR A 180 15.30 -12.75 21.08
N CYS A 181 16.32 -12.64 20.23
CA CYS A 181 17.71 -12.74 20.68
C CYS A 181 18.05 -11.56 21.61
N ALA A 182 18.67 -11.86 22.76
CA ALA A 182 19.06 -10.83 23.72
C ALA A 182 20.20 -9.94 23.21
N ASP A 183 21.06 -10.47 22.29
CA ASP A 183 22.23 -9.77 21.81
C ASP A 183 21.91 -8.88 20.59
N CYS A 184 21.17 -9.38 19.61
CA CYS A 184 20.89 -8.65 18.37
C CYS A 184 19.45 -8.17 18.24
N GLY A 185 18.54 -8.55 19.13
CA GLY A 185 17.13 -8.19 19.09
C GLY A 185 16.34 -8.86 17.95
N GLU A 186 16.96 -9.76 17.18
CA GLU A 186 16.29 -10.46 16.10
C GLU A 186 15.34 -11.54 16.61
N LYS A 187 14.26 -11.75 15.86
CA LYS A 187 13.24 -12.74 16.19
C LYS A 187 13.73 -14.16 15.98
N LEU A 188 13.63 -14.98 17.01
CA LEU A 188 13.99 -16.39 16.95
C LEU A 188 12.83 -17.24 16.42
N TYR A 189 13.13 -18.16 15.52
CA TYR A 189 12.19 -19.11 14.94
C TYR A 189 12.50 -20.53 15.46
N TYR A 190 11.44 -21.26 15.76
CA TYR A 190 11.51 -22.65 16.21
C TYR A 190 11.34 -23.60 15.05
#